data_0379e9e2a340241d0b251abcd84cc27a
#
_entry.id   0379e9e2a340241d0b251abcd84cc27a
#
_cell.length_a   1.000
_cell.length_b   1.000
_cell.length_c   1.000
_cell.angle_alpha   90.00
_cell.angle_beta   90.00
_cell.angle_gamma   90.00
#
_symmetry.space_group_name_H-M   'P 1'
#
loop_
_entity.id
_entity.type
_entity.pdbx_description
1 polymer ?
#
loop_
_entity_poly.entity_id
_entity_poly.type
_entity_poly.pdbx_seq_one_letter_code
_entity_poly.pdbx_strand_id
1 'polypeptide(L)'
;MRALLQRTTGARVRVGDEVVGEIGGGLVVLLGVGPDDDESVADSLARRVTELRIFDDAAGRTNLSLMDVGGAVLVVSQFTLFADTRRGRRPGFTGAAAPELAERLYLRFAATLGELGVDVATGRFGAVMAVELVNNGPFTIWLDTADR
;
A
#
# COMPACT_ATOMS: atom_id res chain seq x y z
N MET A 1 -8.89 4.44 -6.22
CA MET A 1 -8.11 3.86 -5.08
C MET A 1 -7.13 4.88 -4.54
N ARG A 2 -6.77 4.73 -3.28
CA ARG A 2 -5.76 5.55 -2.61
C ARG A 2 -4.66 4.69 -2.04
N ALA A 3 -3.43 5.09 -2.20
CA ALA A 3 -2.28 4.39 -1.65
C ALA A 3 -1.34 5.37 -0.96
N LEU A 4 -0.94 5.04 0.26
CA LEU A 4 0.14 5.70 0.95
C LEU A 4 1.34 4.75 0.96
N LEU A 5 2.41 5.17 0.29
CA LEU A 5 3.63 4.39 0.15
C LEU A 5 4.68 4.92 1.12
N GLN A 6 5.33 4.01 1.84
CA GLN A 6 6.48 4.36 2.68
C GLN A 6 7.64 3.43 2.36
N ARG A 7 8.77 4.01 1.99
CA ARG A 7 10.02 3.27 1.75
C ARG A 7 10.54 2.74 3.08
N THR A 8 10.90 1.45 3.12
CA THR A 8 11.31 0.79 4.37
C THR A 8 12.56 -0.07 4.21
N THR A 9 13.30 -0.21 5.28
CA THR A 9 14.37 -1.20 5.44
C THR A 9 13.88 -2.50 6.05
N GLY A 10 12.68 -2.51 6.60
CA GLY A 10 11.98 -3.66 7.15
C GLY A 10 10.66 -3.26 7.75
N ALA A 11 9.66 -4.11 7.59
CA ALA A 11 8.30 -3.88 8.08
C ALA A 11 7.58 -5.20 8.35
N ARG A 12 6.64 -5.19 9.29
CA ARG A 12 5.79 -6.35 9.58
C ARG A 12 4.42 -5.94 10.11
N VAL A 13 3.48 -6.84 9.97
CA VAL A 13 2.14 -6.74 10.53
C VAL A 13 1.94 -7.80 11.59
N ARG A 14 1.46 -7.38 12.75
CA ARG A 14 1.02 -8.27 13.82
C ARG A 14 -0.50 -8.23 13.98
N VAL A 15 -1.08 -9.39 14.21
CA VAL A 15 -2.44 -9.54 14.70
C VAL A 15 -2.36 -10.28 16.05
N GLY A 16 -2.64 -9.58 17.15
CA GLY A 16 -2.27 -10.08 18.48
C GLY A 16 -0.76 -10.31 18.56
N ASP A 17 -0.36 -11.52 18.95
CA ASP A 17 1.07 -11.91 19.06
C ASP A 17 1.62 -12.54 17.77
N GLU A 18 0.78 -12.72 16.74
CA GLU A 18 1.15 -13.37 15.48
C GLU A 18 1.68 -12.36 14.46
N VAL A 19 2.84 -12.62 13.86
CA VAL A 19 3.32 -11.93 12.69
C VAL A 19 2.66 -12.56 11.45
N VAL A 20 1.77 -11.82 10.78
CA VAL A 20 1.01 -12.32 9.64
C VAL A 20 1.63 -11.96 8.29
N GLY A 21 2.50 -10.96 8.25
CA GLY A 21 3.25 -10.56 7.07
C GLY A 21 4.49 -9.79 7.46
N GLU A 22 5.58 -10.01 6.74
CA GLU A 22 6.87 -9.36 7.01
C GLU A 22 7.67 -9.22 5.73
N ILE A 23 8.38 -8.11 5.58
CA ILE A 23 9.32 -7.86 4.48
C ILE A 23 10.63 -7.26 5.03
N GLY A 24 11.70 -7.41 4.25
CA GLY A 24 12.93 -6.61 4.39
C GLY A 24 12.79 -5.26 3.70
N GLY A 25 13.78 -4.87 2.90
CA GLY A 25 13.75 -3.62 2.16
C GLY A 25 12.68 -3.59 1.07
N GLY A 26 12.06 -2.45 0.89
CA GLY A 26 11.03 -2.24 -0.11
C GLY A 26 10.03 -1.17 0.26
N LEU A 27 8.74 -1.45 0.09
CA LEU A 27 7.64 -0.52 0.36
C LEU A 27 6.59 -1.12 1.28
N VAL A 28 6.13 -0.33 2.23
CA VAL A 28 4.82 -0.53 2.86
C VAL A 28 3.80 0.26 2.04
N VAL A 29 2.71 -0.40 1.64
CA VAL A 29 1.61 0.22 0.91
C VAL A 29 0.34 0.10 1.76
N LEU A 30 -0.11 1.22 2.31
CA LEU A 30 -1.43 1.34 2.91
C LEU A 30 -2.42 1.61 1.78
N LEU A 31 -3.39 0.70 1.58
CA LEU A 31 -4.27 0.70 0.42
C LEU A 31 -5.74 0.90 0.81
N GLY A 32 -6.34 1.96 0.30
CA GLY A 32 -7.76 2.24 0.42
C GLY A 32 -8.49 2.03 -0.91
N VAL A 33 -9.70 1.48 -0.85
CA VAL A 33 -10.55 1.23 -2.00
C VAL A 33 -11.78 2.13 -1.91
N GLY A 34 -12.11 2.81 -3.01
CA GLY A 34 -13.32 3.60 -3.17
C GLY A 34 -14.46 2.80 -3.79
N PRO A 35 -15.71 3.31 -3.70
CA PRO A 35 -16.90 2.57 -4.16
C PRO A 35 -16.96 2.38 -5.68
N ASP A 36 -16.30 3.24 -6.45
CA ASP A 36 -16.31 3.22 -7.92
C ASP A 36 -15.04 2.56 -8.52
N ASP A 37 -14.18 2.04 -7.68
CA ASP A 37 -12.97 1.35 -8.13
C ASP A 37 -13.30 -0.05 -8.68
N ASP A 38 -12.47 -0.50 -9.61
CA ASP A 38 -12.55 -1.81 -10.25
C ASP A 38 -11.18 -2.50 -10.35
N GLU A 39 -11.15 -3.70 -10.93
CA GLU A 39 -9.91 -4.48 -11.09
C GLU A 39 -8.90 -3.77 -12.00
N SER A 40 -9.35 -3.06 -13.04
CA SER A 40 -8.48 -2.29 -13.94
C SER A 40 -7.74 -1.18 -13.20
N VAL A 41 -8.44 -0.50 -12.29
CA VAL A 41 -7.85 0.53 -11.40
C VAL A 41 -6.81 -0.10 -10.48
N ALA A 42 -7.11 -1.25 -9.88
CA ALA A 42 -6.18 -1.97 -9.01
C ALA A 42 -4.91 -2.41 -9.76
N ASP A 43 -5.06 -2.96 -10.96
CA ASP A 43 -3.94 -3.38 -11.81
C ASP A 43 -3.06 -2.19 -12.23
N SER A 44 -3.70 -1.10 -12.64
CA SER A 44 -2.98 0.12 -13.04
C SER A 44 -2.19 0.74 -11.88
N LEU A 45 -2.81 0.78 -10.68
CA LEU A 45 -2.13 1.29 -9.49
C LEU A 45 -0.96 0.40 -9.07
N ALA A 46 -1.11 -0.92 -9.14
CA ALA A 46 -0.03 -1.87 -8.83
C ALA A 46 1.18 -1.65 -9.75
N ARG A 47 0.97 -1.52 -11.06
CA ARG A 47 2.04 -1.20 -12.02
C ARG A 47 2.71 0.13 -11.68
N ARG A 48 1.92 1.19 -11.45
CA ARG A 48 2.46 2.50 -11.08
C ARG A 48 3.34 2.44 -9.84
N VAL A 49 2.94 1.68 -8.81
CA VAL A 49 3.74 1.50 -7.59
C VAL A 49 5.09 0.86 -7.89
N THR A 50 5.14 -0.15 -8.76
CA THR A 50 6.40 -0.84 -9.10
C THR A 50 7.35 -0.01 -9.94
N GLU A 51 6.81 0.96 -10.70
CA GLU A 51 7.56 1.78 -11.66
C GLU A 51 8.05 3.12 -11.07
N LEU A 52 7.51 3.56 -9.95
CA LEU A 52 7.94 4.81 -9.32
C LEU A 52 9.43 4.75 -8.95
N ARG A 53 10.17 5.75 -9.42
CA ARG A 53 11.62 5.85 -9.22
C ARG A 53 11.93 6.56 -7.93
N ILE A 54 11.76 5.86 -6.82
CA ILE A 54 11.82 6.39 -5.46
C ILE A 54 12.89 5.73 -4.58
N PHE A 55 13.78 4.95 -5.18
CA PHE A 55 14.93 4.36 -4.52
C PHE A 55 16.22 5.00 -5.01
N ASP A 56 17.22 5.06 -4.13
CA ASP A 56 18.48 5.71 -4.44
C ASP A 56 19.35 4.84 -5.35
N ASP A 57 19.99 5.49 -6.33
CA ASP A 57 21.01 4.86 -7.15
C ASP A 57 22.39 4.88 -6.46
N ALA A 58 23.42 4.35 -7.15
CA ALA A 58 24.79 4.30 -6.64
C ALA A 58 25.40 5.68 -6.37
N ALA A 59 24.87 6.74 -7.00
CA ALA A 59 25.28 8.13 -6.76
C ALA A 59 24.49 8.82 -5.65
N GLY A 60 23.59 8.10 -4.96
CA GLY A 60 22.73 8.63 -3.91
C GLY A 60 21.56 9.46 -4.41
N ARG A 61 21.22 9.37 -5.71
CA ARG A 61 20.10 10.10 -6.29
C ARG A 61 18.86 9.21 -6.31
N THR A 62 17.70 9.78 -5.98
CA THR A 62 16.40 9.12 -6.12
C THR A 62 16.11 8.87 -7.60
N ASN A 63 16.27 7.64 -8.06
CA ASN A 63 16.31 7.31 -9.48
C ASN A 63 15.83 5.89 -9.84
N LEU A 64 15.88 4.94 -8.91
CA LEU A 64 15.56 3.55 -9.19
C LEU A 64 14.13 3.21 -8.75
N SER A 65 13.50 2.31 -9.50
CA SER A 65 12.18 1.77 -9.17
C SER A 65 12.28 0.60 -8.17
N LEU A 66 11.13 0.18 -7.64
CA LEU A 66 11.05 -1.04 -6.84
C LEU A 66 11.59 -2.25 -7.58
N MET A 67 11.28 -2.35 -8.87
CA MET A 67 11.74 -3.45 -9.74
C MET A 67 13.25 -3.43 -9.91
N ASP A 68 13.86 -2.25 -10.09
CA ASP A 68 15.30 -2.09 -10.24
C ASP A 68 16.07 -2.56 -9.00
N VAL A 69 15.56 -2.29 -7.82
CA VAL A 69 16.22 -2.67 -6.56
C VAL A 69 15.83 -4.05 -6.04
N GLY A 70 14.87 -4.72 -6.68
CA GLY A 70 14.38 -6.03 -6.25
C GLY A 70 13.72 -6.00 -4.86
N GLY A 71 13.08 -4.89 -4.49
CA GLY A 71 12.43 -4.72 -3.21
C GLY A 71 11.11 -5.50 -3.09
N ALA A 72 10.70 -5.76 -1.85
CA ALA A 72 9.43 -6.39 -1.52
C ALA A 72 8.34 -5.34 -1.22
N VAL A 73 7.08 -5.77 -1.22
CA VAL A 73 5.93 -4.92 -0.82
C VAL A 73 5.14 -5.60 0.29
N LEU A 74 4.88 -4.84 1.35
CA LEU A 74 3.90 -5.20 2.38
C LEU A 74 2.63 -4.40 2.14
N VAL A 75 1.56 -5.07 1.72
CA VAL A 75 0.26 -4.44 1.43
C VAL A 75 -0.65 -4.57 2.64
N VAL A 76 -1.15 -3.44 3.12
CA VAL A 76 -2.06 -3.35 4.27
C VAL A 76 -3.33 -2.62 3.84
N SER A 77 -4.49 -3.24 4.02
CA SER A 77 -5.77 -2.59 3.77
C SER A 77 -6.00 -1.45 4.77
N GLN A 78 -6.35 -0.26 4.26
CA GLN A 78 -6.49 0.97 5.04
C GLN A 78 -7.67 1.80 4.54
N PHE A 79 -8.90 1.43 4.91
CA PHE A 79 -10.10 2.18 4.48
C PHE A 79 -10.13 3.62 5.03
N THR A 80 -9.43 3.87 6.14
CA THR A 80 -9.34 5.20 6.75
C THR A 80 -8.66 6.25 5.87
N LEU A 81 -8.01 5.86 4.77
CA LEU A 81 -7.53 6.80 3.74
C LEU A 81 -8.69 7.55 3.06
N PHE A 82 -9.92 7.06 3.20
CA PHE A 82 -11.16 7.72 2.75
C PHE A 82 -11.88 8.47 3.87
N ALA A 83 -11.20 8.77 4.97
CA ALA A 83 -11.78 9.54 6.06
C ALA A 83 -12.23 10.93 5.59
N ASP A 84 -13.47 11.29 5.91
CA ASP A 84 -13.97 12.66 5.78
C ASP A 84 -13.93 13.34 7.14
N THR A 85 -13.08 14.35 7.26
CA THR A 85 -12.85 15.11 8.49
C THR A 85 -13.38 16.55 8.39
N ARG A 86 -14.15 16.88 7.35
CA ARG A 86 -14.64 18.25 7.10
C ARG A 86 -15.68 18.73 8.10
N ARG A 87 -16.36 17.80 8.77
CA ARG A 87 -17.42 18.13 9.72
C ARG A 87 -17.23 17.41 11.05
N GLY A 88 -17.19 18.20 12.12
CA GLY A 88 -17.09 17.68 13.48
C GLY A 88 -15.71 17.08 13.81
N ARG A 89 -15.67 16.31 14.89
CA ARG A 89 -14.43 15.69 15.38
C ARG A 89 -14.35 14.18 15.15
N ARG A 90 -15.42 13.58 14.64
CA ARG A 90 -15.45 12.15 14.26
C ARG A 90 -15.30 12.03 12.76
N PRO A 91 -14.27 11.31 12.25
CA PRO A 91 -14.17 11.05 10.83
C PRO A 91 -15.37 10.22 10.33
N GLY A 92 -15.87 10.58 9.13
CA GLY A 92 -16.81 9.74 8.39
C GLY A 92 -16.07 8.88 7.37
N PHE A 93 -16.63 7.73 7.02
CA PHE A 93 -16.01 6.78 6.08
C PHE A 93 -16.93 6.38 4.92
N THR A 94 -17.93 7.17 4.63
CA THR A 94 -18.89 6.92 3.54
C THR A 94 -18.26 6.93 2.15
N GLY A 95 -17.06 7.52 2.01
CA GLY A 95 -16.29 7.50 0.78
C GLY A 95 -15.49 6.23 0.55
N ALA A 96 -15.45 5.30 1.50
CA ALA A 96 -14.81 4.00 1.34
C ALA A 96 -15.75 2.99 0.69
N ALA A 97 -15.19 2.02 -0.04
CA ALA A 97 -15.95 0.90 -0.58
C ALA A 97 -16.51 0.00 0.54
N ALA A 98 -17.60 -0.72 0.22
CA ALA A 98 -18.09 -1.79 1.08
C ALA A 98 -16.99 -2.88 1.28
N PRO A 99 -16.99 -3.59 2.44
CA PRO A 99 -15.93 -4.56 2.75
C PRO A 99 -15.69 -5.61 1.68
N GLU A 100 -16.72 -6.13 1.04
CA GLU A 100 -16.60 -7.16 0.00
C GLU A 100 -15.84 -6.68 -1.24
N LEU A 101 -16.17 -5.47 -1.72
CA LEU A 101 -15.46 -4.84 -2.83
C LEU A 101 -14.03 -4.49 -2.43
N ALA A 102 -13.86 -3.93 -1.24
CA ALA A 102 -12.56 -3.53 -0.73
C ALA A 102 -11.59 -4.72 -0.61
N GLU A 103 -12.05 -5.86 -0.06
CA GLU A 103 -11.24 -7.07 0.06
C GLU A 103 -10.88 -7.63 -1.31
N ARG A 104 -11.84 -7.71 -2.23
CA ARG A 104 -11.60 -8.22 -3.59
C ARG A 104 -10.53 -7.41 -4.32
N LEU A 105 -10.61 -6.10 -4.29
CA LEU A 105 -9.66 -5.24 -5.00
C LEU A 105 -8.31 -5.13 -4.28
N TYR A 106 -8.28 -5.22 -2.96
CA TYR A 106 -7.07 -5.35 -2.18
C TYR A 106 -6.30 -6.63 -2.56
N LEU A 107 -6.99 -7.77 -2.63
CA LEU A 107 -6.40 -9.04 -3.05
C LEU A 107 -5.96 -8.99 -4.52
N ARG A 108 -6.74 -8.34 -5.40
CA ARG A 108 -6.34 -8.15 -6.80
C ARG A 108 -5.07 -7.32 -6.93
N PHE A 109 -4.96 -6.22 -6.19
CA PHE A 109 -3.76 -5.39 -6.17
C PHE A 109 -2.52 -6.20 -5.75
N ALA A 110 -2.62 -6.97 -4.66
CA ALA A 110 -1.53 -7.83 -4.18
C ALA A 110 -1.16 -8.91 -5.20
N ALA A 111 -2.14 -9.54 -5.83
CA ALA A 111 -1.92 -10.55 -6.87
C ALA A 111 -1.21 -9.95 -8.10
N THR A 112 -1.61 -8.77 -8.53
CA THR A 112 -0.97 -8.07 -9.67
C THR A 112 0.49 -7.74 -9.37
N LEU A 113 0.83 -7.29 -8.17
CA LEU A 113 2.23 -7.11 -7.76
C LEU A 113 3.03 -8.42 -7.89
N GLY A 114 2.48 -9.54 -7.44
CA GLY A 114 3.10 -10.86 -7.58
C GLY A 114 3.27 -11.29 -9.03
N GLU A 115 2.28 -11.06 -9.89
CA GLU A 115 2.34 -11.32 -11.33
C GLU A 115 3.43 -10.49 -12.02
N LEU A 116 3.74 -9.30 -11.51
CA LEU A 116 4.83 -8.44 -11.98
C LEU A 116 6.21 -8.87 -11.47
N GLY A 117 6.28 -9.90 -10.64
CA GLY A 117 7.54 -10.43 -10.10
C GLY A 117 8.00 -9.84 -8.78
N VAL A 118 7.13 -9.13 -8.06
CA VAL A 118 7.43 -8.58 -6.74
C VAL A 118 7.15 -9.60 -5.66
N ASP A 119 8.03 -9.70 -4.67
CA ASP A 119 7.75 -10.44 -3.43
C ASP A 119 6.73 -9.64 -2.59
N VAL A 120 5.58 -10.24 -2.33
CA VAL A 120 4.46 -9.60 -1.64
C VAL A 120 4.17 -10.29 -0.33
N ALA A 121 4.09 -9.51 0.74
CA ALA A 121 3.46 -9.91 2.00
C ALA A 121 2.22 -9.03 2.22
N THR A 122 1.29 -9.53 3.00
CA THR A 122 0.04 -8.83 3.31
C THR A 122 -0.24 -8.81 4.80
N GLY A 123 -1.03 -7.83 5.26
CA GLY A 123 -1.74 -7.93 6.53
C GLY A 123 -2.88 -8.94 6.44
N ARG A 124 -3.81 -8.86 7.39
CA ARG A 124 -5.04 -9.65 7.40
C ARG A 124 -6.22 -8.72 7.28
N PHE A 125 -6.98 -8.83 6.17
CA PHE A 125 -8.13 -7.97 5.90
C PHE A 125 -9.15 -8.04 7.05
N GLY A 126 -9.62 -6.87 7.51
CA GLY A 126 -10.62 -6.76 8.57
C GLY A 126 -10.12 -7.01 9.99
N ALA A 127 -8.88 -7.43 10.18
CA ALA A 127 -8.30 -7.61 11.52
C ALA A 127 -7.81 -6.30 12.12
N VAL A 128 -7.70 -6.27 13.44
CA VAL A 128 -6.96 -5.21 14.15
C VAL A 128 -5.48 -5.53 14.02
N MET A 129 -4.74 -4.65 13.36
CA MET A 129 -3.33 -4.85 13.02
C MET A 129 -2.43 -3.83 13.69
N ALA A 130 -1.26 -4.29 14.16
CA ALA A 130 -0.14 -3.42 14.48
C ALA A 130 0.84 -3.47 13.30
N VAL A 131 1.04 -2.33 12.64
CA VAL A 131 1.96 -2.20 11.50
C VAL A 131 3.25 -1.57 12.00
N GLU A 132 4.33 -2.33 11.97
CA GLU A 132 5.65 -1.88 12.38
C GLU A 132 6.50 -1.65 11.13
N LEU A 133 7.11 -0.49 11.02
CA LEU A 133 8.02 -0.19 9.91
C LEU A 133 9.10 0.81 10.31
N VAL A 134 10.20 0.74 9.60
CA VAL A 134 11.23 1.79 9.59
C VAL A 134 11.09 2.57 8.30
N ASN A 135 10.62 3.81 8.37
CA ASN A 135 10.51 4.66 7.19
C ASN A 135 11.89 5.22 6.83
N ASN A 136 12.44 4.65 5.76
CA ASN A 136 13.79 4.96 5.30
C ASN A 136 13.81 6.22 4.45
N GLY A 137 14.39 7.30 5.01
CA GLY A 137 14.52 8.57 4.33
C GLY A 137 14.25 9.78 5.23
N PRO A 138 13.10 10.00 5.86
CA PRO A 138 11.82 9.35 5.58
C PRO A 138 11.37 9.59 4.12
N PHE A 139 10.63 8.66 3.56
CA PHE A 139 10.12 8.76 2.20
C PHE A 139 8.69 8.22 2.16
N THR A 140 7.74 9.12 1.95
CA THR A 140 6.29 8.83 2.00
C THR A 140 5.60 9.52 0.83
N ILE A 141 4.86 8.75 0.03
CA ILE A 141 4.16 9.24 -1.16
C ILE A 141 2.69 8.90 -1.08
N TRP A 142 1.87 9.87 -1.40
CA TRP A 142 0.44 9.72 -1.59
C TRP A 142 0.10 9.54 -3.07
N LEU A 143 -0.71 8.53 -3.37
CA LEU A 143 -1.30 8.33 -4.69
C LEU A 143 -2.83 8.26 -4.58
N ASP A 144 -3.51 9.01 -5.42
CA ASP A 144 -4.95 8.88 -5.63
C ASP A 144 -5.20 8.60 -7.12
N THR A 145 -5.93 7.55 -7.43
CA THR A 145 -6.25 7.20 -8.83
C THR A 145 -7.23 8.17 -9.48
N ALA A 146 -7.90 8.99 -8.67
CA ALA A 146 -8.75 10.09 -9.15
C ALA A 146 -7.92 11.29 -9.66
N ASP A 147 -6.69 11.43 -9.19
CA ASP A 147 -5.76 12.49 -9.61
C ASP A 147 -4.96 12.01 -10.83
N ARG A 148 -5.44 12.34 -12.03
CA ARG A 148 -4.77 11.97 -13.30
C ARG A 148 -4.09 13.16 -13.95
#